data_1e4f496d415c8b25b9e0db0680c81225
#
_entry.id   1e4f496d415c8b25b9e0db0680c81225
#
_cell.length_a   1.000
_cell.length_b   1.000
_cell.length_c   1.000
_cell.angle_alpha   90.00
_cell.angle_beta   90.00
_cell.angle_gamma   90.00
#
_symmetry.space_group_name_H-M   'P 1'
#
loop_
_entity.id
_entity.type
_entity.pdbx_description
1 polymer ?
#
loop_
_entity_poly.entity_id
_entity_poly.type
_entity_poly.pdbx_seq_one_letter_code
_entity_poly.pdbx_strand_id
1 'polypeptide(L)'
;MNAPDPLTKSCFDTLLAATAADDYEQFVSVGDKGFQSGIDPEMFHQVSQDLAPRMQKGFTPAFLGELRQGGCKVSLWQLTFADGKDDLLVRMSMAGGKVNGALVTPAFA
;
A
#
# COMPACT_ATOMS: atom_id res chain seq x y z
N MET A 1 -3.13 12.18 -18.83
CA MET A 1 -3.84 11.98 -17.58
C MET A 1 -3.28 10.74 -16.88
N ASN A 2 -2.82 10.90 -15.67
CA ASN A 2 -2.22 9.79 -14.95
C ASN A 2 -3.26 9.04 -14.14
N ALA A 3 -3.49 7.81 -14.54
CA ALA A 3 -4.33 6.90 -13.78
C ALA A 3 -3.61 5.55 -13.70
N PRO A 4 -3.73 4.85 -12.57
CA PRO A 4 -3.15 3.51 -12.46
C PRO A 4 -3.91 2.55 -13.38
N ASP A 5 -3.22 1.51 -13.87
CA ASP A 5 -3.94 0.48 -14.60
C ASP A 5 -4.85 -0.31 -13.64
N PRO A 6 -5.87 -1.02 -14.18
CA PRO A 6 -6.85 -1.69 -13.31
C PRO A 6 -6.24 -2.70 -12.34
N LEU A 7 -5.21 -3.44 -12.75
CA LEU A 7 -4.57 -4.43 -11.87
C LEU A 7 -3.80 -3.74 -10.74
N THR A 8 -3.06 -2.68 -11.07
CA THR A 8 -2.34 -1.89 -10.07
C THR A 8 -3.30 -1.33 -9.03
N LYS A 9 -4.41 -0.75 -9.48
CA LYS A 9 -5.41 -0.21 -8.57
C LYS A 9 -6.05 -1.30 -7.71
N SER A 10 -6.38 -2.43 -8.29
CA SER A 10 -6.97 -3.56 -7.56
C SER A 10 -6.03 -4.06 -6.47
N CYS A 11 -4.75 -4.23 -6.77
CA CYS A 11 -3.76 -4.63 -5.78
C CYS A 11 -3.62 -3.61 -4.66
N PHE A 12 -3.55 -2.32 -5.02
CA PHE A 12 -3.45 -1.26 -4.04
C PHE A 12 -4.68 -1.21 -3.13
N ASP A 13 -5.88 -1.31 -3.70
CA ASP A 13 -7.12 -1.32 -2.92
C ASP A 13 -7.15 -2.51 -1.96
N THR A 14 -6.67 -3.68 -2.40
CA THR A 14 -6.58 -4.86 -1.55
C THR A 14 -5.61 -4.65 -0.38
N LEU A 15 -4.44 -4.05 -0.64
CA LEU A 15 -3.49 -3.75 0.42
C LEU A 15 -4.10 -2.79 1.46
N LEU A 16 -4.82 -1.77 1.01
CA LEU A 16 -5.46 -0.81 1.93
C LEU A 16 -6.58 -1.48 2.74
N ALA A 17 -7.44 -2.24 2.10
CA ALA A 17 -8.54 -2.92 2.79
C ALA A 17 -8.01 -3.91 3.82
N ALA A 18 -6.97 -4.66 3.47
CA ALA A 18 -6.35 -5.62 4.37
C ALA A 18 -5.72 -4.93 5.57
N THR A 19 -5.08 -3.78 5.36
CA THR A 19 -4.47 -3.01 6.44
C THR A 19 -5.54 -2.47 7.39
N ALA A 20 -6.64 -1.96 6.87
CA ALA A 20 -7.74 -1.45 7.68
C ALA A 20 -8.41 -2.55 8.49
N ALA A 21 -8.43 -3.78 7.97
CA ALA A 21 -9.05 -4.93 8.62
C ALA A 21 -8.07 -5.77 9.44
N ASP A 22 -6.78 -5.44 9.42
CA ASP A 22 -5.72 -6.23 10.07
C ASP A 22 -5.74 -7.69 9.56
N ASP A 23 -5.89 -7.85 8.24
CA ASP A 23 -6.02 -9.15 7.58
C ASP A 23 -4.74 -9.47 6.81
N TYR A 24 -3.83 -10.16 7.47
CA TYR A 24 -2.52 -10.50 6.90
C TYR A 24 -2.64 -11.36 5.64
N GLU A 25 -3.52 -12.36 5.65
CA GLU A 25 -3.65 -13.27 4.51
C GLU A 25 -4.14 -12.53 3.26
N GLN A 26 -5.10 -11.63 3.42
CA GLN A 26 -5.56 -10.78 2.33
C GLN A 26 -4.42 -9.88 1.83
N PHE A 27 -3.65 -9.31 2.75
CA PHE A 27 -2.56 -8.41 2.42
C PHE A 27 -1.52 -9.09 1.52
N VAL A 28 -1.09 -10.29 1.90
CA VAL A 28 -0.05 -11.01 1.13
C VAL A 28 -0.60 -11.73 -0.09
N SER A 29 -1.92 -11.83 -0.23
CA SER A 29 -2.55 -12.56 -1.34
C SER A 29 -2.23 -11.96 -2.71
N VAL A 30 -1.94 -10.66 -2.78
CA VAL A 30 -1.61 -9.97 -4.04
C VAL A 30 -0.11 -9.99 -4.32
N GLY A 31 0.68 -10.54 -3.42
CA GLY A 31 2.13 -10.53 -3.50
C GLY A 31 2.74 -11.79 -4.09
N ASP A 32 3.98 -11.65 -4.56
CA ASP A 32 4.77 -12.80 -4.95
C ASP A 32 5.38 -13.48 -3.69
N LYS A 33 6.18 -14.52 -3.92
CA LYS A 33 6.77 -15.27 -2.80
C LYS A 33 7.71 -14.42 -1.96
N GLY A 34 8.46 -13.53 -2.60
CA GLY A 34 9.38 -12.63 -1.90
C GLY A 34 8.63 -11.67 -0.99
N PHE A 35 7.52 -11.11 -1.47
CA PHE A 35 6.68 -10.23 -0.68
C PHE A 35 6.09 -10.97 0.52
N GLN A 36 5.57 -12.18 0.28
CA GLN A 36 4.99 -13.01 1.34
C GLN A 36 6.02 -13.40 2.40
N SER A 37 7.25 -13.69 1.98
CA SER A 37 8.33 -14.07 2.91
C SER A 37 8.93 -12.87 3.64
N GLY A 38 8.90 -11.68 3.02
CA GLY A 38 9.54 -10.48 3.55
C GLY A 38 8.73 -9.73 4.59
N ILE A 39 7.44 -10.04 4.73
CA ILE A 39 6.56 -9.38 5.68
C ILE A 39 5.95 -10.43 6.57
N ASP A 40 6.37 -10.46 7.84
CA ASP A 40 5.79 -11.41 8.77
C ASP A 40 4.48 -10.85 9.37
N PRO A 41 3.63 -11.75 9.92
CA PRO A 41 2.32 -11.32 10.46
C PRO A 41 2.43 -10.29 11.58
N GLU A 42 3.48 -10.35 12.40
CA GLU A 42 3.63 -9.42 13.51
C GLU A 42 3.97 -8.02 13.02
N MET A 43 4.88 -7.87 12.05
CA MET A 43 5.19 -6.58 11.45
C MET A 43 3.94 -5.96 10.82
N PHE A 44 3.19 -6.76 10.08
CA PHE A 44 1.95 -6.29 9.46
C PHE A 44 0.96 -5.83 10.51
N HIS A 45 0.79 -6.61 11.57
CA HIS A 45 -0.15 -6.29 12.66
C HIS A 45 0.20 -4.97 13.33
N GLN A 46 1.50 -4.70 13.56
CA GLN A 46 1.92 -3.44 14.16
C GLN A 46 1.57 -2.24 13.27
N VAL A 47 1.82 -2.35 11.98
CA VAL A 47 1.47 -1.28 11.02
C VAL A 47 -0.04 -1.09 10.99
N SER A 48 -0.82 -2.17 10.95
CA SER A 48 -2.28 -2.11 10.96
C SER A 48 -2.81 -1.45 12.22
N GLN A 49 -2.24 -1.77 13.39
CA GLN A 49 -2.68 -1.16 14.64
C GLN A 49 -2.50 0.37 14.62
N ASP A 50 -1.46 0.86 13.96
CA ASP A 50 -1.22 2.30 13.86
C ASP A 50 -2.12 2.96 12.82
N LEU A 51 -2.36 2.30 11.70
CA LEU A 51 -3.06 2.90 10.57
C LEU A 51 -4.58 2.66 10.58
N ALA A 52 -5.05 1.50 11.03
CA ALA A 52 -6.47 1.17 10.98
C ALA A 52 -7.35 2.22 11.68
N PRO A 53 -7.02 2.72 12.89
CA PRO A 53 -7.84 3.76 13.51
C PRO A 53 -7.92 5.04 12.69
N ARG A 54 -6.82 5.43 12.03
CA ARG A 54 -6.81 6.60 11.16
C ARG A 54 -7.66 6.37 9.92
N MET A 55 -7.56 5.18 9.33
CA MET A 55 -8.34 4.81 8.14
C MET A 55 -9.84 4.76 8.45
N GLN A 56 -10.21 4.28 9.63
CA GLN A 56 -11.62 4.18 10.05
C GLN A 56 -12.29 5.53 10.20
N LYS A 57 -11.53 6.58 10.50
CA LYS A 57 -12.06 7.95 10.56
C LYS A 57 -12.29 8.55 9.18
N GLY A 58 -11.78 7.92 8.15
CA GLY A 58 -11.88 8.37 6.78
C GLY A 58 -10.54 8.73 6.20
N PHE A 59 -10.32 8.32 4.95
CA PHE A 59 -9.11 8.66 4.24
C PHE A 59 -9.40 8.74 2.75
N THR A 60 -8.54 9.46 2.03
CA THR A 60 -8.65 9.63 0.59
C THR A 60 -7.32 9.27 -0.05
N PRO A 61 -7.25 8.21 -0.86
CA PRO A 61 -6.04 7.90 -1.62
C PRO A 61 -5.99 8.73 -2.90
N ALA A 62 -4.78 9.12 -3.29
CA ALA A 62 -4.55 9.82 -4.55
C ALA A 62 -3.35 9.19 -5.25
N PHE A 63 -3.54 8.81 -6.52
CA PHE A 63 -2.45 8.30 -7.33
C PHE A 63 -1.57 9.45 -7.78
N LEU A 64 -0.27 9.41 -7.46
CA LEU A 64 0.66 10.48 -7.77
C LEU A 64 1.44 10.23 -9.06
N GLY A 65 1.68 9.00 -9.40
CA GLY A 65 2.45 8.67 -10.59
C GLY A 65 3.06 7.29 -10.52
N GLU A 66 3.85 6.99 -11.55
CA GLU A 66 4.44 5.66 -11.72
C GLU A 66 5.86 5.79 -12.23
N LEU A 67 6.74 4.99 -11.67
CA LEU A 67 8.14 4.90 -12.06
C LEU A 67 8.45 3.49 -12.53
N ARG A 68 9.46 3.37 -13.38
CA ARG A 68 10.03 2.07 -13.76
C ARG A 68 11.41 1.96 -13.14
N GLN A 69 11.60 0.96 -12.30
CA GLN A 69 12.88 0.75 -11.61
C GLN A 69 13.19 -0.73 -11.53
N GLY A 70 14.34 -1.13 -12.07
CA GLY A 70 14.81 -2.51 -11.95
C GLY A 70 13.88 -3.55 -12.53
N GLY A 71 13.17 -3.24 -13.62
CA GLY A 71 12.19 -4.13 -14.22
C GLY A 71 10.84 -4.15 -13.50
N CYS A 72 10.69 -3.33 -12.48
CA CYS A 72 9.44 -3.23 -11.71
C CYS A 72 8.68 -1.96 -12.07
N LYS A 73 7.37 -2.03 -11.92
CA LYS A 73 6.49 -0.88 -12.01
C LYS A 73 6.21 -0.40 -10.59
N VAL A 74 6.64 0.82 -10.27
CA VAL A 74 6.49 1.38 -8.93
C VAL A 74 5.43 2.47 -8.98
N SER A 75 4.33 2.29 -8.29
CA SER A 75 3.27 3.28 -8.18
C SER A 75 3.42 4.06 -6.86
N LEU A 76 3.13 5.36 -6.94
CA LEU A 76 3.23 6.26 -5.80
C LEU A 76 1.85 6.80 -5.48
N TRP A 77 1.49 6.77 -4.21
CA TRP A 77 0.15 7.15 -3.74
C TRP A 77 0.25 8.02 -2.51
N GLN A 78 -0.66 8.97 -2.40
CA GLN A 78 -0.79 9.81 -1.22
C GLN A 78 -2.05 9.39 -0.46
N LEU A 79 -1.95 9.23 0.84
CA LEU A 79 -3.11 9.01 1.70
C LEU A 79 -3.31 10.26 2.56
N THR A 80 -4.48 10.88 2.42
CA THR A 80 -4.89 12.01 3.24
C THR A 80 -5.96 11.52 4.21
N PHE A 81 -5.82 11.87 5.48
CA PHE A 81 -6.68 11.35 6.54
C PHE A 81 -7.59 12.42 7.11
N ALA A 82 -8.82 12.01 7.45
CA ALA A 82 -9.80 12.92 8.05
C ALA A 82 -9.41 13.37 9.46
N ASP A 83 -8.45 12.71 10.11
CA ASP A 83 -7.97 13.09 11.44
C ASP A 83 -7.13 14.37 11.45
N GLY A 84 -6.83 14.92 10.28
CA GLY A 84 -6.04 16.14 10.16
C GLY A 84 -4.56 15.98 10.45
N LYS A 85 -4.09 14.76 10.68
CA LYS A 85 -2.67 14.48 10.88
C LYS A 85 -1.96 14.33 9.55
N ASP A 86 -0.64 14.15 9.60
CA ASP A 86 0.21 14.10 8.41
C ASP A 86 -0.28 13.07 7.39
N ASP A 87 -0.14 13.43 6.12
CA ASP A 87 -0.36 12.52 5.01
C ASP A 87 0.70 11.43 5.00
N LEU A 88 0.39 10.31 4.38
CA LEU A 88 1.34 9.23 4.16
C LEU A 88 1.59 9.04 2.67
N LEU A 89 2.81 8.67 2.34
CA LEU A 89 3.19 8.25 1.00
C LEU A 89 3.25 6.72 0.98
N VAL A 90 2.54 6.12 0.03
CA VAL A 90 2.63 4.68 -0.20
C VAL A 90 3.34 4.44 -1.50
N ARG A 91 4.33 3.55 -1.45
CA ARG A 91 5.08 3.12 -2.61
C ARG A 91 4.83 1.63 -2.79
N MET A 92 4.28 1.26 -3.95
CA MET A 92 3.96 -0.15 -4.25
C MET A 92 4.68 -0.58 -5.51
N SER A 93 5.51 -1.60 -5.39
CA SER A 93 6.28 -2.15 -6.50
C SER A 93 5.64 -3.45 -6.99
N MET A 94 5.55 -3.60 -8.31
CA MET A 94 4.96 -4.77 -8.94
C MET A 94 5.82 -5.27 -10.09
N ALA A 95 5.81 -6.59 -10.30
CA ALA A 95 6.40 -7.24 -11.45
C ALA A 95 5.60 -8.51 -11.73
N GLY A 96 5.38 -8.82 -13.02
CA GLY A 96 4.66 -10.03 -13.40
C GLY A 96 3.23 -10.10 -12.88
N GLY A 97 2.59 -8.96 -12.67
CA GLY A 97 1.22 -8.89 -12.18
C GLY A 97 1.07 -9.09 -10.69
N LYS A 98 2.17 -9.13 -9.94
CA LYS A 98 2.13 -9.33 -8.48
C LYS A 98 2.92 -8.25 -7.76
N VAL A 99 2.51 -7.96 -6.52
CA VAL A 99 3.23 -7.01 -5.66
C VAL A 99 4.51 -7.67 -5.15
N ASN A 100 5.64 -6.97 -5.28
CA ASN A 100 6.91 -7.44 -4.75
C ASN A 100 7.52 -6.49 -3.72
N GLY A 101 6.85 -5.41 -3.41
CA GLY A 101 7.27 -4.49 -2.36
C GLY A 101 6.19 -3.46 -2.08
N ALA A 102 6.08 -3.07 -0.84
CA ALA A 102 5.20 -1.99 -0.41
C ALA A 102 5.83 -1.28 0.78
N LEU A 103 5.86 0.05 0.71
CA LEU A 103 6.44 0.86 1.77
C LEU A 103 5.52 2.04 2.05
N VAL A 104 5.21 2.24 3.32
CA VAL A 104 4.41 3.37 3.79
C VAL A 104 5.32 4.29 4.60
N THR A 105 5.41 5.55 4.18
CA THR A 105 6.26 6.54 4.87
C THR A 105 5.50 7.83 5.04
N PRO A 106 5.90 8.68 6.01
CA PRO A 106 5.41 10.05 6.04
C PRO A 106 5.68 10.74 4.71
N ALA A 107 4.81 11.64 4.29
CA ALA A 107 4.94 12.36 3.03
C ALA A 107 6.19 13.25 2.98
N PHE A 108 6.75 13.54 4.15
CA PHE A 108 8.07 14.18 4.26
C PHE A 108 8.94 13.29 5.15
N ALA A 109 10.21 13.28 4.91
CA ALA A 109 11.14 12.48 5.70
C ALA A 109 12.13 13.39 6.41
#